data_a278c923afea55d6bae831128cd63091
#
_entry.id   a278c923afea55d6bae831128cd63091
#
_cell.length_a   1.000
_cell.length_b   1.000
_cell.length_c   1.000
_cell.angle_alpha   90.00
_cell.angle_beta   90.00
_cell.angle_gamma   90.00
#
_symmetry.space_group_name_H-M   'P 1'
#
loop_
_entity.id
_entity.type
_entity.pdbx_description
1 polymer ?
#
loop_
_entity_poly.entity_id
_entity_poly.type
_entity_poly.pdbx_seq_one_letter_code
_entity_poly.pdbx_strand_id
1 'polypeptide(L)'
;MYTVVNWTEGLNLTAFYAEAERRGFANNASQKAMIDCFRNETTWAAWILYQDNKAVGSVAAHSFSEMGPNAYRVLARTCTFGTARQNGGLITPRKLIAEHQNLTDQFLLPACIDWAKGELYATSNESTVASQRLVHRHYFPTLAKLGIVERVCEMNYRNTDQTVWRVYPEKFLANLERYPRWS
;
A
#
# COMPACT_ATOMS: atom_id res chain seq x y z
N MET A 1 -13.90 -5.56 -13.92
CA MET A 1 -12.91 -6.61 -13.58
C MET A 1 -11.65 -5.94 -13.03
N TYR A 2 -11.00 -6.52 -11.99
CA TYR A 2 -9.73 -6.01 -11.47
C TYR A 2 -8.57 -6.83 -12.03
N THR A 3 -7.48 -6.15 -12.40
CA THR A 3 -6.25 -6.77 -12.91
C THR A 3 -5.02 -6.06 -12.34
N VAL A 4 -4.07 -6.83 -11.83
CA VAL A 4 -2.77 -6.32 -11.37
C VAL A 4 -1.74 -6.53 -12.45
N VAL A 5 -1.00 -5.47 -12.79
CA VAL A 5 0.10 -5.51 -13.76
C VAL A 5 1.37 -4.95 -13.17
N ASN A 6 2.52 -5.45 -13.62
CA ASN A 6 3.80 -4.90 -13.22
C ASN A 6 3.93 -3.45 -13.72
N TRP A 7 4.39 -2.58 -12.83
CA TRP A 7 4.71 -1.21 -13.21
C TRP A 7 5.99 -1.18 -14.08
N THR A 8 5.94 -0.38 -15.13
CA THR A 8 7.10 -0.02 -15.96
C THR A 8 7.03 1.45 -16.32
N GLU A 9 8.15 2.06 -16.65
CA GLU A 9 8.19 3.48 -17.07
C GLU A 9 7.37 3.75 -18.35
N GLY A 10 7.15 2.72 -19.17
CA GLY A 10 6.38 2.82 -20.42
C GLY A 10 4.87 2.80 -20.25
N LEU A 11 4.35 2.55 -19.04
CA LEU A 11 2.92 2.57 -18.81
C LEU A 11 2.36 3.99 -18.87
N ASN A 12 1.29 4.18 -19.61
CA ASN A 12 0.56 5.46 -19.62
C ASN A 12 -0.29 5.60 -18.36
N LEU A 13 0.28 6.21 -17.34
CA LEU A 13 -0.36 6.46 -16.04
C LEU A 13 -0.67 7.94 -15.79
N THR A 14 -0.66 8.77 -16.82
CA THR A 14 -0.87 10.24 -16.71
C THR A 14 -2.16 10.56 -15.94
N ALA A 15 -3.27 9.94 -16.31
CA ALA A 15 -4.56 10.18 -15.65
C ALA A 15 -4.57 9.69 -14.18
N PHE A 16 -3.90 8.57 -13.89
CA PHE A 16 -3.75 8.04 -12.54
C PHE A 16 -2.93 8.99 -11.66
N TYR A 17 -1.80 9.47 -12.16
CA TYR A 17 -0.94 10.39 -11.42
C TYR A 17 -1.60 11.76 -11.20
N ALA A 18 -2.32 12.29 -12.19
CA ALA A 18 -3.09 13.52 -12.04
C ALA A 18 -4.19 13.39 -10.97
N GLU A 19 -4.88 12.26 -10.91
CA GLU A 19 -5.86 12.00 -9.87
C GLU A 19 -5.21 11.82 -8.49
N ALA A 20 -4.06 11.18 -8.42
CA ALA A 20 -3.28 11.06 -7.18
C ALA A 20 -2.85 12.43 -6.65
N GLU A 21 -2.36 13.30 -7.51
CA GLU A 21 -1.99 14.67 -7.16
C GLU A 21 -3.19 15.46 -6.65
N ARG A 22 -4.31 15.42 -7.38
CA ARG A 22 -5.56 16.08 -6.98
C ARG A 22 -6.06 15.65 -5.60
N ARG A 23 -5.77 14.39 -5.20
CA ARG A 23 -6.14 13.82 -3.89
C ARG A 23 -5.08 13.99 -2.81
N GLY A 24 -3.95 14.62 -3.11
CA GLY A 24 -2.84 14.81 -2.16
C GLY A 24 -1.92 13.60 -2.00
N PHE A 25 -1.88 12.69 -2.98
CA PHE A 25 -1.04 11.49 -2.98
C PHE A 25 0.16 11.57 -3.92
N ALA A 26 0.53 12.75 -4.42
CA ALA A 26 1.65 12.91 -5.36
C ALA A 26 2.97 12.31 -4.85
N ASN A 27 3.22 12.35 -3.54
CA ASN A 27 4.39 11.75 -2.91
C ASN A 27 4.40 10.21 -2.94
N ASN A 28 3.24 9.59 -3.13
CA ASN A 28 3.11 8.14 -3.20
C ASN A 28 2.93 7.66 -4.65
N ALA A 29 2.13 8.36 -5.43
CA ALA A 29 1.73 7.97 -6.77
C ALA A 29 2.01 9.10 -7.76
N SER A 30 3.25 9.17 -8.21
CA SER A 30 3.72 9.95 -9.34
C SER A 30 4.88 9.21 -10.00
N GLN A 31 5.16 9.48 -11.26
CA GLN A 31 6.29 8.86 -11.94
C GLN A 31 7.60 9.13 -11.21
N LYS A 32 7.81 10.38 -10.78
CA LYS A 32 8.96 10.76 -9.97
C LYS A 32 9.04 9.99 -8.66
N ALA A 33 7.93 9.88 -7.93
CA ALA A 33 7.88 9.15 -6.66
C ALA A 33 8.21 7.65 -6.84
N MET A 34 7.73 7.04 -7.92
CA MET A 34 8.03 5.65 -8.25
C MET A 34 9.51 5.47 -8.58
N ILE A 35 10.08 6.28 -9.45
CA ILE A 35 11.49 6.22 -9.83
C ILE A 35 12.40 6.50 -8.62
N ASP A 36 12.14 7.54 -7.85
CA ASP A 36 12.95 7.90 -6.68
C ASP A 36 12.90 6.84 -5.57
N CYS A 37 11.78 6.10 -5.48
CA CYS A 37 11.68 4.99 -4.53
C CYS A 37 12.75 3.92 -4.80
N PHE A 38 13.11 3.71 -6.05
CA PHE A 38 13.92 2.57 -6.50
C PHE A 38 15.38 2.89 -6.74
N ARG A 39 15.75 4.17 -6.91
CA ARG A 39 17.14 4.57 -7.19
C ARG A 39 18.15 4.10 -6.16
N ASN A 40 17.74 3.92 -4.93
CA ASN A 40 18.62 3.55 -3.82
C ASN A 40 18.40 2.11 -3.34
N GLU A 41 17.53 1.36 -3.99
CA GLU A 41 17.20 0.00 -3.58
C GLU A 41 17.83 -1.02 -4.54
N THR A 42 18.44 -2.05 -3.98
CA THR A 42 19.10 -3.10 -4.79
C THR A 42 18.10 -4.03 -5.45
N THR A 43 16.95 -4.23 -4.82
CA THR A 43 15.88 -5.11 -5.27
C THR A 43 14.54 -4.46 -5.04
N TRP A 44 13.73 -4.37 -6.09
CA TRP A 44 12.41 -3.73 -6.01
C TRP A 44 11.46 -4.24 -7.08
N ALA A 45 10.18 -4.08 -6.84
CA ALA A 45 9.10 -4.26 -7.81
C ALA A 45 7.93 -3.32 -7.49
N ALA A 46 7.11 -3.06 -8.47
CA ALA A 46 5.90 -2.27 -8.29
C ALA A 46 4.78 -2.77 -9.19
N TRP A 47 3.55 -2.50 -8.78
CA TRP A 47 2.35 -2.95 -9.48
C TRP A 47 1.32 -1.85 -9.56
N ILE A 48 0.53 -1.91 -10.62
CA ILE A 48 -0.64 -1.06 -10.84
C ILE A 48 -1.87 -1.95 -10.84
N LEU A 49 -2.88 -1.54 -10.10
CA LEU A 49 -4.21 -2.13 -10.10
C LEU A 49 -5.09 -1.39 -11.10
N TYR A 50 -5.62 -2.13 -12.05
CA TYR A 50 -6.62 -1.63 -13.00
C TYR A 50 -8.01 -2.14 -12.64
N GLN A 51 -8.99 -1.28 -12.81
CA GLN A 51 -10.40 -1.62 -12.89
C GLN A 51 -10.90 -1.22 -14.27
N ASP A 52 -11.33 -2.21 -15.06
CA ASP A 52 -11.88 -1.99 -16.41
C ASP A 52 -11.02 -1.02 -17.25
N ASN A 53 -9.73 -1.30 -17.39
CA ASN A 53 -8.73 -0.48 -18.10
C ASN A 53 -8.38 0.88 -17.47
N LYS A 54 -8.93 1.22 -16.31
CA LYS A 54 -8.57 2.43 -15.57
C LYS A 54 -7.67 2.07 -14.40
N ALA A 55 -6.50 2.71 -14.29
CA ALA A 55 -5.62 2.54 -13.12
C ALA A 55 -6.31 3.14 -11.88
N VAL A 56 -6.45 2.33 -10.84
CA VAL A 56 -7.13 2.69 -9.58
C VAL A 56 -6.29 2.45 -8.34
N GLY A 57 -5.12 1.86 -8.50
CA GLY A 57 -4.20 1.64 -7.38
C GLY A 57 -2.78 1.40 -7.82
N SER A 58 -1.86 1.61 -6.89
CA SER A 58 -0.44 1.30 -7.04
C SER A 58 0.13 0.79 -5.73
N VAL A 59 1.16 -0.02 -5.82
CA VAL A 59 1.98 -0.47 -4.70
C VAL A 59 3.39 -0.74 -5.17
N ALA A 60 4.35 -0.61 -4.26
CA ALA A 60 5.72 -1.04 -4.47
C ALA A 60 6.21 -1.91 -3.30
N ALA A 61 7.21 -2.73 -3.58
CA ALA A 61 7.97 -3.46 -2.58
C ALA A 61 9.46 -3.39 -2.93
N HIS A 62 10.31 -3.42 -1.91
CA HIS A 62 11.75 -3.32 -2.10
C HIS A 62 12.52 -3.95 -0.93
N SER A 63 13.82 -4.18 -1.10
CA SER A 63 14.72 -4.57 -0.01
C SER A 63 14.62 -3.60 1.17
N PHE A 64 14.72 -4.12 2.38
CA PHE A 64 14.62 -3.33 3.62
C PHE A 64 15.81 -3.65 4.53
N SER A 65 16.99 -3.20 4.12
CA SER A 65 18.27 -3.50 4.77
C SER A 65 18.31 -3.09 6.25
N GLU A 66 17.56 -2.08 6.63
CA GLU A 66 17.43 -1.63 8.02
C GLU A 66 16.85 -2.70 8.96
N MET A 67 16.07 -3.64 8.41
CA MET A 67 15.49 -4.76 9.15
C MET A 67 16.25 -6.07 8.96
N GLY A 68 17.22 -6.10 8.04
CA GLY A 68 18.08 -7.26 7.82
C GLY A 68 18.29 -7.60 6.35
N PRO A 69 19.23 -8.55 6.06
CA PRO A 69 19.64 -8.86 4.69
C PRO A 69 18.55 -9.57 3.87
N ASN A 70 17.59 -10.22 4.53
CA ASN A 70 16.46 -10.93 3.90
C ASN A 70 15.12 -10.26 4.18
N ALA A 71 15.14 -8.97 4.54
CA ALA A 71 13.95 -8.22 4.82
C ALA A 71 13.48 -7.43 3.58
N TYR A 72 12.16 -7.39 3.39
CA TYR A 72 11.50 -6.63 2.33
C TYR A 72 10.44 -5.71 2.92
N ARG A 73 10.44 -4.47 2.46
CA ARG A 73 9.36 -3.53 2.76
C ARG A 73 8.29 -3.68 1.70
N VAL A 74 7.11 -4.07 2.13
CA VAL A 74 5.90 -4.18 1.30
C VAL A 74 4.97 -3.00 1.54
N LEU A 75 3.96 -2.83 0.71
CA LEU A 75 3.01 -1.72 0.77
C LEU A 75 3.68 -0.33 0.69
N ALA A 76 4.89 -0.25 0.15
CA ALA A 76 5.53 1.01 -0.17
C ALA A 76 4.76 1.71 -1.31
N ARG A 77 4.68 3.04 -1.25
CA ARG A 77 3.99 3.83 -2.28
C ARG A 77 2.55 3.38 -2.57
N THR A 78 1.88 2.82 -1.56
CA THR A 78 0.49 2.39 -1.72
C THR A 78 -0.42 3.58 -1.92
N CYS A 79 -1.21 3.51 -2.98
CA CYS A 79 -2.26 4.47 -3.29
C CYS A 79 -3.44 3.71 -3.91
N THR A 80 -4.64 3.95 -3.44
CA THR A 80 -5.86 3.32 -4.00
C THR A 80 -6.97 4.36 -4.12
N PHE A 81 -7.69 4.27 -5.22
CA PHE A 81 -8.85 5.12 -5.49
C PHE A 81 -10.11 4.26 -5.50
N GLY A 82 -10.87 4.32 -4.41
CA GLY A 82 -12.16 3.67 -4.36
C GLY A 82 -13.20 4.36 -5.26
N THR A 83 -14.23 3.60 -5.61
CA THR A 83 -15.34 4.04 -6.47
C THR A 83 -16.31 4.99 -5.77
N ALA A 84 -16.31 5.02 -4.43
CA ALA A 84 -17.29 5.77 -3.64
C ALA A 84 -17.32 7.30 -3.90
N ARG A 85 -16.26 7.86 -4.48
CA ARG A 85 -16.24 9.30 -4.87
C ARG A 85 -16.85 9.61 -6.21
N GLN A 86 -17.21 8.62 -7.02
CA GLN A 86 -17.75 8.88 -8.37
C GLN A 86 -19.13 9.51 -8.34
N ASN A 87 -19.86 9.41 -7.23
CA ASN A 87 -21.25 9.88 -7.10
C ASN A 87 -21.43 11.16 -6.27
N GLY A 88 -20.37 11.95 -6.03
CA GLY A 88 -20.48 13.26 -5.36
C GLY A 88 -20.86 13.22 -3.87
N GLY A 89 -20.96 12.06 -3.26
CA GLY A 89 -21.31 11.89 -1.85
C GLY A 89 -20.14 12.16 -0.90
N LEU A 90 -20.44 12.65 0.30
CA LEU A 90 -19.49 12.74 1.40
C LEU A 90 -19.01 11.33 1.79
N ILE A 91 -17.71 11.06 1.60
CA ILE A 91 -17.12 9.79 2.02
C ILE A 91 -16.77 9.88 3.50
N THR A 92 -17.35 9.02 4.30
CA THR A 92 -16.95 8.89 5.69
C THR A 92 -15.55 8.26 5.79
N PRO A 93 -14.74 8.62 6.81
CA PRO A 93 -13.45 7.98 7.04
C PRO A 93 -13.50 6.45 7.04
N ARG A 94 -14.59 5.88 7.57
CA ARG A 94 -14.83 4.43 7.60
C ARG A 94 -14.94 3.83 6.20
N LYS A 95 -15.67 4.46 5.29
CA LYS A 95 -15.79 4.00 3.90
C LYS A 95 -14.46 4.10 3.14
N LEU A 96 -13.71 5.17 3.37
CA LEU A 96 -12.41 5.36 2.73
C LEU A 96 -11.42 4.25 3.11
N ILE A 97 -11.37 3.88 4.40
CA ILE A 97 -10.53 2.79 4.88
C ILE A 97 -11.01 1.45 4.34
N ALA A 98 -12.31 1.19 4.35
CA ALA A 98 -12.87 -0.05 3.84
C ALA A 98 -12.48 -0.27 2.38
N GLU A 99 -12.59 0.73 1.53
CA GLU A 99 -12.20 0.64 0.12
C GLU A 99 -10.69 0.44 -0.05
N HIS A 100 -9.88 1.20 0.68
CA HIS A 100 -8.43 1.03 0.68
C HIS A 100 -8.04 -0.38 1.09
N GLN A 101 -8.62 -0.88 2.17
CA GLN A 101 -8.41 -2.21 2.70
C GLN A 101 -8.79 -3.29 1.69
N ASN A 102 -9.97 -3.19 1.11
CA ASN A 102 -10.46 -4.17 0.13
C ASN A 102 -9.54 -4.26 -1.10
N LEU A 103 -9.13 -3.14 -1.68
CA LEU A 103 -8.26 -3.12 -2.85
C LEU A 103 -6.82 -3.53 -2.51
N THR A 104 -6.32 -3.10 -1.37
CA THR A 104 -4.98 -3.44 -0.91
C THR A 104 -4.88 -4.92 -0.57
N ASP A 105 -5.81 -5.45 0.22
CA ASP A 105 -5.74 -6.81 0.73
C ASP A 105 -6.09 -7.85 -0.33
N GLN A 106 -7.01 -7.55 -1.24
CA GLN A 106 -7.41 -8.50 -2.27
C GLN A 106 -6.44 -8.56 -3.46
N PHE A 107 -5.73 -7.47 -3.76
CA PHE A 107 -4.96 -7.37 -4.99
C PHE A 107 -3.51 -6.96 -4.79
N LEU A 108 -3.23 -5.91 -4.02
CA LEU A 108 -1.90 -5.30 -3.99
C LEU A 108 -0.95 -6.01 -3.01
N LEU A 109 -1.41 -6.34 -1.81
CA LEU A 109 -0.59 -7.06 -0.83
C LEU A 109 -0.25 -8.49 -1.29
N PRO A 110 -1.17 -9.26 -1.90
CA PRO A 110 -0.83 -10.55 -2.50
C PRO A 110 0.28 -10.45 -3.55
N ALA A 111 0.29 -9.43 -4.42
CA ALA A 111 1.36 -9.23 -5.39
C ALA A 111 2.72 -8.99 -4.72
N CYS A 112 2.75 -8.21 -3.64
CA CYS A 112 3.97 -8.01 -2.83
C CYS A 112 4.45 -9.31 -2.19
N ILE A 113 3.54 -10.10 -1.61
CA ILE A 113 3.84 -11.37 -0.94
C ILE A 113 4.41 -12.39 -1.93
N ASP A 114 3.84 -12.46 -3.11
CA ASP A 114 4.26 -13.39 -4.16
C ASP A 114 5.68 -13.09 -4.67
N TRP A 115 6.01 -11.82 -4.74
CA TRP A 115 7.32 -11.36 -5.18
C TRP A 115 8.41 -11.50 -4.12
N ALA A 116 8.13 -11.11 -2.88
CA ALA A 116 9.12 -11.06 -1.81
C ALA A 116 9.46 -12.46 -1.28
N LYS A 117 10.75 -12.78 -1.20
CA LYS A 117 11.25 -14.11 -0.80
C LYS A 117 11.90 -14.11 0.59
N GLY A 118 11.48 -13.24 1.48
CA GLY A 118 12.06 -13.10 2.81
C GLY A 118 11.05 -12.63 3.86
N GLU A 119 11.56 -12.00 4.90
CA GLU A 119 10.74 -11.40 5.94
C GLU A 119 10.07 -10.13 5.44
N LEU A 120 8.77 -10.00 5.71
CA LEU A 120 7.97 -8.88 5.21
C LEU A 120 7.70 -7.86 6.31
N TYR A 121 7.91 -6.60 5.96
CA TYR A 121 7.65 -5.46 6.81
C TYR A 121 6.85 -4.40 6.06
N ALA A 122 6.04 -3.65 6.80
CA ALA A 122 5.38 -2.44 6.31
C ALA A 122 5.67 -1.30 7.26
N THR A 123 5.56 -0.08 6.79
CA THR A 123 5.73 1.10 7.64
C THR A 123 4.54 2.03 7.54
N SER A 124 4.22 2.68 8.65
CA SER A 124 3.21 3.72 8.72
C SER A 124 3.63 4.82 9.69
N ASN A 125 3.05 5.98 9.55
CA ASN A 125 3.33 7.11 10.43
C ASN A 125 2.11 7.96 10.71
N GLU A 126 2.18 8.73 11.78
CA GLU A 126 1.24 9.78 12.07
C GLU A 126 1.47 10.94 11.08
N SER A 127 0.63 11.05 10.08
CA SER A 127 0.78 12.00 8.98
C SER A 127 -0.25 13.13 9.06
N THR A 128 0.11 14.30 8.55
CA THR A 128 -0.83 15.41 8.29
C THR A 128 -1.81 15.06 7.17
N VAL A 129 -1.44 14.15 6.26
CA VAL A 129 -2.30 13.64 5.20
C VAL A 129 -3.34 12.69 5.80
N ALA A 130 -4.61 13.06 5.73
CA ALA A 130 -5.70 12.36 6.41
C ALA A 130 -5.76 10.86 6.08
N SER A 131 -5.56 10.47 4.82
CA SER A 131 -5.58 9.08 4.40
C SER A 131 -4.41 8.25 4.97
N GLN A 132 -3.20 8.81 5.02
CA GLN A 132 -2.04 8.14 5.63
C GLN A 132 -2.24 7.98 7.14
N ARG A 133 -2.77 9.01 7.81
CA ARG A 133 -3.12 8.97 9.23
C ARG A 133 -4.17 7.90 9.53
N LEU A 134 -5.17 7.73 8.66
CA LEU A 134 -6.17 6.70 8.80
C LEU A 134 -5.59 5.29 8.65
N VAL A 135 -4.67 5.08 7.71
CA VAL A 135 -3.94 3.81 7.56
C VAL A 135 -3.15 3.49 8.82
N HIS A 136 -2.42 4.47 9.36
CA HIS A 136 -1.65 4.31 10.59
C HIS A 136 -2.53 3.99 11.80
N ARG A 137 -3.65 4.71 11.98
CA ARG A 137 -4.51 4.60 13.17
C ARG A 137 -5.52 3.46 13.11
N HIS A 138 -5.86 2.97 11.93
CA HIS A 138 -6.95 1.99 11.78
C HIS A 138 -6.58 0.75 10.98
N TYR A 139 -5.92 0.88 9.83
CA TYR A 139 -5.59 -0.27 8.98
C TYR A 139 -4.65 -1.23 9.69
N PHE A 140 -3.44 -0.80 10.02
CA PHE A 140 -2.47 -1.67 10.69
C PHE A 140 -2.93 -2.15 12.08
N PRO A 141 -3.53 -1.33 12.97
CA PRO A 141 -4.07 -1.83 14.22
C PRO A 141 -5.17 -2.88 14.06
N THR A 142 -5.99 -2.78 13.01
CA THR A 142 -6.98 -3.82 12.70
C THR A 142 -6.33 -5.12 12.29
N LEU A 143 -5.33 -5.07 11.41
CA LEU A 143 -4.53 -6.24 11.02
C LEU A 143 -3.80 -6.86 12.22
N ALA A 144 -3.30 -6.03 13.13
CA ALA A 144 -2.63 -6.50 14.35
C ALA A 144 -3.58 -7.26 15.28
N LYS A 145 -4.83 -6.79 15.44
CA LYS A 145 -5.85 -7.51 16.21
C LYS A 145 -6.17 -8.89 15.63
N LEU A 146 -6.00 -9.07 14.34
CA LEU A 146 -6.19 -10.35 13.63
C LEU A 146 -4.90 -11.20 13.63
N GLY A 147 -3.81 -10.71 14.20
CA GLY A 147 -2.52 -11.38 14.21
C GLY A 147 -1.82 -11.44 12.86
N ILE A 148 -2.28 -10.67 11.88
CA ILE A 148 -1.72 -10.64 10.51
C ILE A 148 -0.45 -9.79 10.47
N VAL A 149 -0.40 -8.73 11.27
CA VAL A 149 0.79 -7.93 11.47
C VAL A 149 1.12 -7.80 12.95
N GLU A 150 2.37 -7.49 13.25
CA GLU A 150 2.86 -7.21 14.60
C GLU A 150 3.67 -5.92 14.57
N ARG A 151 3.44 -5.03 15.55
CA ARG A 151 4.27 -3.85 15.74
C ARG A 151 5.64 -4.27 16.27
N VAL A 152 6.70 -3.92 15.54
CA VAL A 152 8.07 -4.33 15.89
C VAL A 152 8.81 -3.21 16.59
N CYS A 153 8.86 -2.04 15.99
CA CYS A 153 9.62 -0.90 16.52
C CYS A 153 9.15 0.43 15.93
N GLU A 154 9.67 1.50 16.46
CA GLU A 154 9.70 2.82 15.84
C GLU A 154 11.09 3.09 15.31
N MET A 155 11.20 3.68 14.14
CA MET A 155 12.47 4.06 13.55
C MET A 155 12.36 5.34 12.72
N ASN A 156 13.44 6.12 12.67
CA ASN A 156 13.53 7.17 11.68
C ASN A 156 13.94 6.57 10.32
N TYR A 157 13.02 6.58 9.37
CA TYR A 157 13.22 6.05 8.05
C TYR A 157 12.93 7.13 7.01
N ARG A 158 13.92 7.43 6.18
CA ARG A 158 13.87 8.50 5.16
C ARG A 158 13.42 9.85 5.75
N ASN A 159 14.03 10.24 6.87
CA ASN A 159 13.77 11.48 7.62
C ASN A 159 12.33 11.61 8.15
N THR A 160 11.66 10.49 8.36
CA THR A 160 10.31 10.45 8.94
C THR A 160 10.25 9.35 10.00
N ASP A 161 9.69 9.66 11.17
CA ASP A 161 9.46 8.64 12.18
C ASP A 161 8.36 7.70 11.72
N GLN A 162 8.66 6.42 11.70
CA GLN A 162 7.80 5.36 11.18
C GLN A 162 7.59 4.29 12.24
N THR A 163 6.37 3.81 12.36
CA THR A 163 6.09 2.53 13.02
C THR A 163 6.36 1.41 12.02
N VAL A 164 7.15 0.43 12.41
CA VAL A 164 7.46 -0.76 11.62
C VAL A 164 6.55 -1.90 12.05
N TRP A 165 5.92 -2.51 11.09
CA TRP A 165 5.02 -3.66 11.24
C TRP A 165 5.60 -4.86 10.51
N ARG A 166 5.80 -5.99 11.21
CA ARG A 166 6.07 -7.27 10.57
C ARG A 166 4.78 -7.82 9.99
N VAL A 167 4.83 -8.31 8.76
CA VAL A 167 3.69 -8.92 8.07
C VAL A 167 3.87 -10.42 8.04
N TYR A 168 2.85 -11.18 8.42
CA TYR A 168 2.82 -12.63 8.40
C TYR A 168 1.98 -13.15 7.22
N PRO A 169 2.62 -13.50 6.07
CA PRO A 169 1.90 -13.85 4.84
C PRO A 169 0.94 -15.02 5.02
N GLU A 170 1.35 -16.03 5.75
CA GLU A 170 0.54 -17.23 6.00
C GLU A 170 -0.73 -16.91 6.79
N LYS A 171 -0.64 -15.99 7.75
CA LYS A 171 -1.81 -15.53 8.53
C LYS A 171 -2.72 -14.66 7.70
N PHE A 172 -2.14 -13.83 6.85
CA PHE A 172 -2.88 -13.00 5.91
C PHE A 172 -3.66 -13.87 4.93
N LEU A 173 -3.01 -14.81 4.24
CA LEU A 173 -3.64 -15.69 3.25
C LEU A 173 -4.73 -16.57 3.89
N ALA A 174 -4.51 -17.09 5.09
CA ALA A 174 -5.50 -17.88 5.81
C ALA A 174 -6.76 -17.09 6.23
N ASN A 175 -6.66 -15.78 6.31
CA ASN A 175 -7.77 -14.91 6.69
C ASN A 175 -8.44 -14.19 5.50
N LEU A 176 -7.91 -14.32 4.27
CA LEU A 176 -8.48 -13.65 3.09
C LEU A 176 -9.97 -13.94 2.89
N GLU A 177 -10.41 -15.17 3.15
CA GLU A 177 -11.82 -15.56 3.03
C GLU A 177 -12.68 -15.13 4.23
N ARG A 178 -12.04 -14.87 5.38
CA ARG A 178 -12.69 -14.50 6.64
C ARG A 178 -12.71 -12.99 6.88
N TYR A 179 -12.02 -12.24 6.03
CA TYR A 179 -12.05 -10.78 6.13
C TYR A 179 -13.51 -10.33 6.08
N PRO A 180 -13.97 -9.62 7.11
CA PRO A 180 -15.23 -8.91 6.95
C PRO A 180 -15.05 -7.99 5.76
N ARG A 181 -15.73 -8.30 4.66
CA ARG A 181 -15.87 -7.34 3.56
C ARG A 181 -16.48 -6.12 4.21
N TRP A 182 -15.68 -5.12 4.38
CA TRP A 182 -16.15 -3.90 5.00
C TRP A 182 -17.24 -3.32 4.09
N SER A 183 -18.47 -3.50 4.53
CA SER A 183 -19.66 -2.94 3.88
C SER A 183 -19.93 -1.53 4.36
#